data_0ea72cd0375854ce9b557ddbabd1f1c6
#
_entry.id   0ea72cd0375854ce9b557ddbabd1f1c6
#
_cell.length_a   1.000
_cell.length_b   1.000
_cell.length_c   1.000
_cell.angle_alpha   90.00
_cell.angle_beta   90.00
_cell.angle_gamma   90.00
#
_symmetry.space_group_name_H-M   'P 1'
#
loop_
_entity.id
_entity.type
_entity.pdbx_description
1 polymer ?
#
loop_
_entity_poly.entity_id
_entity_poly.type
_entity_poly.pdbx_seq_one_letter_code
_entity_poly.pdbx_strand_id
1 'polypeptide(L)'
;ISDIWVIISYLRIGNTSGAYSLIAMIGSSLSAQLLITYGQNRKKSKWVILRELLLVVTFLKPAVDAFRVATGHEDEHAVMSPLVELSLGKGTELAFESIPGGLLQAYVFINSPKKTMFFLISILISTLTTGYSSAMVSYDMDVSVANRKEVPLFYGYIKDSNTERIITFILQVSEAKRGW
;
A
#
# COMPACT_ATOMS: atom_id res chain seq x y z
N ILE A 1 -7.66 4.76 8.68
CA ILE A 1 -8.50 5.67 9.53
C ILE A 1 -9.02 6.84 8.70
N SER A 2 -8.22 7.48 7.83
CA SER A 2 -8.66 8.62 7.03
C SER A 2 -9.80 8.25 6.08
N ASP A 3 -9.76 7.07 5.47
CA ASP A 3 -10.76 6.63 4.49
C ASP A 3 -12.14 6.40 5.11
N ILE A 4 -12.19 5.91 6.35
CA ILE A 4 -13.44 5.79 7.12
C ILE A 4 -14.08 7.18 7.32
N TRP A 5 -13.27 8.18 7.66
CA TRP A 5 -13.76 9.56 7.81
C TRP A 5 -14.25 10.15 6.49
N VAL A 6 -13.57 9.85 5.38
CA VAL A 6 -14.01 10.26 4.04
C VAL A 6 -15.34 9.59 3.67
N ILE A 7 -15.49 8.28 3.92
CA ILE A 7 -16.75 7.56 3.71
C ILE A 7 -17.90 8.20 4.51
N ILE A 8 -17.69 8.45 5.81
CA ILE A 8 -18.68 9.11 6.66
C ILE A 8 -19.03 10.50 6.13
N SER A 9 -18.02 11.26 5.68
CA SER A 9 -18.23 12.57 5.11
C SER A 9 -19.04 12.53 3.82
N TYR A 10 -18.78 11.56 2.93
CA TYR A 10 -19.56 11.35 1.71
C TYR A 10 -21.02 11.01 2.01
N LEU A 11 -21.26 10.13 2.98
CA LEU A 11 -22.64 9.80 3.40
C LEU A 11 -23.38 11.04 3.96
N ARG A 12 -22.68 11.88 4.74
CA ARG A 12 -23.26 13.11 5.31
C ARG A 12 -23.64 14.16 4.27
N ILE A 13 -22.89 14.24 3.18
CA ILE A 13 -23.19 15.18 2.09
C ILE A 13 -24.11 14.58 1.01
N GLY A 14 -24.61 13.34 1.22
CA GLY A 14 -25.49 12.64 0.29
C GLY A 14 -24.80 12.02 -0.92
N ASN A 15 -23.46 11.99 -0.97
CA ASN A 15 -22.70 11.32 -2.02
C ASN A 15 -22.56 9.82 -1.74
N THR A 16 -23.66 9.09 -1.84
CA THR A 16 -23.73 7.64 -1.59
C THR A 16 -22.88 6.84 -2.58
N SER A 17 -22.84 7.24 -3.84
CA SER A 17 -22.03 6.58 -4.87
C SER A 17 -20.54 6.63 -4.53
N GLY A 18 -20.02 7.79 -4.14
CA GLY A 18 -18.62 7.95 -3.72
C GLY A 18 -18.31 7.11 -2.48
N ALA A 19 -19.21 7.07 -1.49
CA ALA A 19 -19.05 6.24 -0.29
C ALA A 19 -18.98 4.74 -0.63
N TYR A 20 -19.91 4.23 -1.45
CA TYR A 20 -19.91 2.82 -1.86
C TYR A 20 -18.69 2.45 -2.72
N SER A 21 -18.23 3.37 -3.58
CA SER A 21 -17.00 3.15 -4.35
C SER A 21 -15.78 2.98 -3.45
N LEU A 22 -15.61 3.82 -2.43
CA LEU A 22 -14.52 3.67 -1.45
C LEU A 22 -14.62 2.36 -0.67
N ILE A 23 -15.82 1.99 -0.22
CA ILE A 23 -16.04 0.71 0.47
C ILE A 23 -15.67 -0.46 -0.44
N ALA A 24 -16.03 -0.42 -1.72
CA ALA A 24 -15.68 -1.46 -2.68
C ALA A 24 -14.16 -1.53 -2.92
N MET A 25 -13.46 -0.40 -2.98
CA MET A 25 -12.00 -0.34 -3.12
C MET A 25 -11.31 -0.96 -1.91
N ILE A 26 -11.69 -0.58 -0.68
CA ILE A 26 -11.17 -1.16 0.55
C ILE A 26 -11.46 -2.66 0.62
N GLY A 27 -12.68 -3.07 0.28
CA GLY A 27 -13.08 -4.47 0.27
C GLY A 27 -12.29 -5.32 -0.75
N SER A 28 -12.01 -4.78 -1.94
CA SER A 28 -11.19 -5.46 -2.97
C SER A 28 -9.72 -5.55 -2.54
N SER A 29 -9.15 -4.48 -1.96
CA SER A 29 -7.82 -4.49 -1.39
C SER A 29 -7.68 -5.54 -0.29
N LEU A 30 -8.61 -5.54 0.67
CA LEU A 30 -8.62 -6.51 1.76
C LEU A 30 -8.76 -7.96 1.26
N SER A 31 -9.64 -8.19 0.28
CA SER A 31 -9.83 -9.51 -0.32
C SER A 31 -8.56 -10.01 -1.00
N ALA A 32 -7.87 -9.17 -1.76
CA ALA A 32 -6.61 -9.50 -2.41
C ALA A 32 -5.50 -9.80 -1.38
N GLN A 33 -5.40 -8.99 -0.32
CA GLN A 33 -4.44 -9.23 0.77
C GLN A 33 -4.73 -10.54 1.52
N LEU A 34 -6.00 -10.89 1.76
CA LEU A 34 -6.38 -12.18 2.35
C LEU A 34 -5.97 -13.37 1.47
N LEU A 35 -6.15 -13.26 0.14
CA LEU A 35 -5.73 -14.29 -0.81
C LEU A 35 -4.21 -14.47 -0.82
N ILE A 36 -3.44 -13.37 -0.85
CA ILE A 36 -1.98 -13.40 -0.79
C ILE A 36 -1.52 -14.06 0.51
N THR A 37 -2.06 -13.61 1.65
CA THR A 37 -1.71 -14.15 2.98
C THR A 37 -2.06 -15.64 3.10
N TYR A 38 -3.21 -16.06 2.58
CA TYR A 38 -3.58 -17.47 2.54
C TYR A 38 -2.61 -18.28 1.67
N GLY A 39 -2.29 -17.79 0.46
CA GLY A 39 -1.35 -18.44 -0.46
C GLY A 39 0.03 -18.61 0.16
N GLN A 40 0.53 -17.56 0.83
CA GLN A 40 1.81 -17.55 1.54
C GLN A 40 1.88 -18.60 2.66
N ASN A 41 0.78 -18.75 3.40
CA ASN A 41 0.77 -19.56 4.62
C ASN A 41 0.10 -20.93 4.45
N ARG A 42 -0.32 -21.32 3.24
CA ARG A 42 -1.10 -22.55 2.99
C ARG A 42 -0.41 -23.85 3.42
N LYS A 43 0.92 -23.85 3.53
CA LYS A 43 1.71 -25.01 3.99
C LYS A 43 1.88 -25.07 5.50
N LYS A 44 1.45 -24.03 6.23
CA LYS A 44 1.58 -23.91 7.68
C LYS A 44 0.36 -24.49 8.41
N SER A 45 0.47 -24.57 9.74
CA SER A 45 -0.65 -24.99 10.59
C SER A 45 -1.86 -24.07 10.45
N LYS A 46 -3.08 -24.63 10.57
CA LYS A 46 -4.34 -23.90 10.51
C LYS A 46 -4.41 -22.73 11.48
N TRP A 47 -3.79 -22.86 12.67
CA TRP A 47 -3.74 -21.78 13.66
C TRP A 47 -2.86 -20.60 13.20
N VAL A 48 -1.76 -20.89 12.52
CA VAL A 48 -0.90 -19.86 11.93
C VAL A 48 -1.66 -19.11 10.84
N ILE A 49 -2.33 -19.84 9.94
CA ILE A 49 -3.15 -19.24 8.88
C ILE A 49 -4.21 -18.31 9.48
N LEU A 50 -4.96 -18.80 10.49
CA LEU A 50 -5.99 -18.01 11.13
C LEU A 50 -5.42 -16.73 11.76
N ARG A 51 -4.29 -16.82 12.45
CA ARG A 51 -3.61 -15.66 13.04
C ARG A 51 -3.21 -14.64 11.98
N GLU A 52 -2.60 -15.10 10.88
CA GLU A 52 -2.17 -14.21 9.80
C GLU A 52 -3.37 -13.55 9.10
N LEU A 53 -4.47 -14.27 8.88
CA LEU A 53 -5.71 -13.70 8.34
C LEU A 53 -6.33 -12.66 9.28
N LEU A 54 -6.31 -12.91 10.60
CA LEU A 54 -6.76 -11.93 11.59
C LEU A 54 -5.90 -10.67 11.57
N LEU A 55 -4.58 -10.78 11.37
CA LEU A 55 -3.69 -9.63 11.23
C LEU A 55 -4.04 -8.78 10.01
N VAL A 56 -4.46 -9.40 8.90
CA VAL A 56 -4.95 -8.66 7.72
C VAL A 56 -6.24 -7.92 8.05
N VAL A 57 -7.23 -8.59 8.62
CA VAL A 57 -8.54 -7.99 8.95
C VAL A 57 -8.41 -6.85 9.98
N THR A 58 -7.46 -6.95 10.90
CA THR A 58 -7.17 -5.89 11.88
C THR A 58 -6.26 -4.78 11.36
N PHE A 59 -5.83 -4.84 10.09
CA PHE A 59 -4.88 -3.90 9.47
C PHE A 59 -3.50 -3.86 10.15
N LEU A 60 -3.16 -4.86 10.96
CA LEU A 60 -1.87 -4.96 11.64
C LEU A 60 -0.81 -5.70 10.82
N LYS A 61 -1.22 -6.41 9.77
CA LYS A 61 -0.34 -7.22 8.92
C LYS A 61 0.87 -6.43 8.40
N PRO A 62 0.74 -5.22 7.82
CA PRO A 62 1.89 -4.47 7.33
C PRO A 62 2.91 -4.12 8.42
N ALA A 63 2.45 -3.84 9.65
CA ALA A 63 3.34 -3.54 10.77
C ALA A 63 4.11 -4.78 11.23
N VAL A 64 3.45 -5.94 11.27
CA VAL A 64 4.08 -7.22 11.64
C VAL A 64 5.09 -7.65 10.57
N ASP A 65 4.76 -7.50 9.29
CA ASP A 65 5.66 -7.85 8.19
C ASP A 65 6.87 -6.91 8.15
N ALA A 66 6.68 -5.61 8.37
CA ALA A 66 7.79 -4.66 8.50
C ALA A 66 8.71 -5.02 9.68
N PHE A 67 8.16 -5.45 10.82
CA PHE A 67 8.94 -5.93 11.96
C PHE A 67 9.73 -7.20 11.61
N ARG A 68 9.13 -8.16 10.89
CA ARG A 68 9.81 -9.38 10.41
C ARG A 68 10.99 -9.04 9.49
N VAL A 69 10.76 -8.12 8.55
CA VAL A 69 11.84 -7.63 7.66
C VAL A 69 12.96 -6.98 8.45
N ALA A 70 12.62 -6.10 9.40
CA ALA A 70 13.61 -5.38 10.22
C ALA A 70 14.43 -6.29 11.13
N THR A 71 13.85 -7.40 11.62
CA THR A 71 14.51 -8.37 12.50
C THR A 71 15.20 -9.51 11.75
N GLY A 72 15.08 -9.56 10.41
CA GLY A 72 15.63 -10.66 9.61
C GLY A 72 14.99 -12.02 9.93
N HIS A 73 13.76 -12.02 10.46
CA HIS A 73 13.07 -13.25 10.83
C HIS A 73 12.55 -13.95 9.58
N GLU A 74 13.29 -14.96 9.12
CA GLU A 74 12.88 -15.85 8.03
C GLU A 74 12.21 -17.11 8.61
N ASP A 75 11.05 -17.45 8.05
CA ASP A 75 10.31 -18.65 8.44
C ASP A 75 10.59 -19.75 7.40
N GLU A 76 11.19 -20.85 7.82
CA GLU A 76 11.60 -21.98 6.95
C GLU A 76 10.47 -22.54 6.07
N HIS A 77 9.21 -22.35 6.50
CA HIS A 77 8.04 -22.82 5.76
C HIS A 77 7.33 -21.69 4.97
N ALA A 78 7.93 -20.50 4.88
CA ALA A 78 7.39 -19.43 4.08
C ALA A 78 7.59 -19.72 2.58
N VAL A 79 6.56 -19.38 1.79
CA VAL A 79 6.62 -19.53 0.32
C VAL A 79 7.43 -18.38 -0.30
N MET A 80 7.41 -17.21 0.34
CA MET A 80 8.09 -15.99 -0.11
C MET A 80 8.89 -15.39 1.05
N SER A 81 9.91 -14.60 0.73
CA SER A 81 10.62 -13.82 1.76
C SER A 81 9.71 -12.76 2.39
N PRO A 82 9.95 -12.37 3.65
CA PRO A 82 9.15 -11.34 4.33
C PRO A 82 9.11 -10.01 3.59
N LEU A 83 10.18 -9.64 2.89
CA LEU A 83 10.26 -8.43 2.08
C LEU A 83 9.30 -8.50 0.88
N VAL A 84 9.26 -9.62 0.17
CA VAL A 84 8.34 -9.83 -0.97
C VAL A 84 6.89 -9.82 -0.49
N GLU A 85 6.60 -10.46 0.65
CA GLU A 85 5.25 -10.46 1.24
C GLU A 85 4.79 -9.03 1.60
N LEU A 86 5.66 -8.26 2.27
CA LEU A 86 5.39 -6.85 2.59
C LEU A 86 5.18 -6.01 1.32
N SER A 87 6.04 -6.19 0.31
CA SER A 87 5.96 -5.45 -0.95
C SER A 87 4.70 -5.76 -1.74
N LEU A 88 4.29 -7.03 -1.80
CA LEU A 88 3.03 -7.45 -2.43
C LEU A 88 1.81 -6.90 -1.67
N GLY A 89 1.83 -6.94 -0.34
CA GLY A 89 0.77 -6.36 0.49
C GLY A 89 0.62 -4.86 0.24
N LYS A 90 1.74 -4.12 0.24
CA LYS A 90 1.76 -2.68 -0.06
C LYS A 90 1.39 -2.37 -1.51
N GLY A 91 1.88 -3.14 -2.48
CA GLY A 91 1.49 -3.01 -3.89
C GLY A 91 0.00 -3.21 -4.10
N THR A 92 -0.60 -4.18 -3.41
CA THR A 92 -2.04 -4.42 -3.43
C THR A 92 -2.83 -3.24 -2.85
N GLU A 93 -2.43 -2.72 -1.70
CA GLU A 93 -3.01 -1.54 -1.08
C GLU A 93 -2.94 -0.31 -2.02
N LEU A 94 -1.79 -0.09 -2.65
CA LEU A 94 -1.60 0.99 -3.61
C LEU A 94 -2.52 0.85 -4.83
N ALA A 95 -2.58 -0.33 -5.44
CA ALA A 95 -3.30 -0.58 -6.68
C ALA A 95 -4.84 -0.56 -6.51
N PHE A 96 -5.35 -1.12 -5.42
CA PHE A 96 -6.80 -1.30 -5.23
C PHE A 96 -7.45 -0.26 -4.32
N GLU A 97 -6.68 0.45 -3.52
CA GLU A 97 -7.21 1.38 -2.52
C GLU A 97 -6.62 2.78 -2.65
N SER A 98 -5.30 2.94 -2.49
CA SER A 98 -4.68 4.26 -2.36
C SER A 98 -4.76 5.09 -3.64
N ILE A 99 -4.39 4.53 -4.79
CA ILE A 99 -4.42 5.24 -6.08
C ILE A 99 -5.86 5.51 -6.53
N PRO A 100 -6.75 4.50 -6.66
CA PRO A 100 -8.11 4.77 -7.11
C PRO A 100 -8.92 5.58 -6.09
N GLY A 101 -8.68 5.39 -4.79
CA GLY A 101 -9.30 6.20 -3.73
C GLY A 101 -8.89 7.66 -3.77
N GLY A 102 -7.60 7.95 -4.00
CA GLY A 102 -7.09 9.30 -4.18
C GLY A 102 -7.69 10.00 -5.41
N LEU A 103 -7.78 9.30 -6.54
CA LEU A 103 -8.42 9.80 -7.76
C LEU A 103 -9.91 10.11 -7.55
N LEU A 104 -10.63 9.20 -6.87
CA LEU A 104 -12.04 9.42 -6.53
C LEU A 104 -12.21 10.64 -5.62
N GLN A 105 -11.38 10.78 -4.60
CA GLN A 105 -11.41 11.94 -3.70
C GLN A 105 -11.16 13.25 -4.47
N ALA A 106 -10.17 13.27 -5.37
CA ALA A 106 -9.85 14.41 -6.22
C ALA A 106 -11.04 14.74 -7.14
N TYR A 107 -11.63 13.74 -7.80
CA TYR A 107 -12.81 13.91 -8.65
C TYR A 107 -14.00 14.51 -7.89
N VAL A 108 -14.31 13.95 -6.71
CA VAL A 108 -15.40 14.45 -5.86
C VAL A 108 -15.11 15.88 -5.39
N PHE A 109 -13.88 16.19 -5.03
CA PHE A 109 -13.49 17.55 -4.62
C PHE A 109 -13.67 18.58 -5.74
N ILE A 110 -13.25 18.24 -6.96
CA ILE A 110 -13.39 19.15 -8.13
C ILE A 110 -14.86 19.42 -8.43
N ASN A 111 -15.70 18.38 -8.40
CA ASN A 111 -17.12 18.47 -8.74
C ASN A 111 -18.02 18.93 -7.58
N SER A 112 -17.48 19.04 -6.38
CA SER A 112 -18.27 19.45 -5.21
C SER A 112 -18.51 20.95 -5.17
N PRO A 113 -19.75 21.41 -4.95
CA PRO A 113 -20.06 22.85 -4.87
C PRO A 113 -19.46 23.49 -3.60
N LYS A 114 -19.25 22.71 -2.55
CA LYS A 114 -18.62 23.15 -1.30
C LYS A 114 -17.23 22.54 -1.17
N LYS A 115 -16.20 23.31 -1.53
CA LYS A 115 -14.79 22.93 -1.37
C LYS A 115 -14.36 23.14 0.06
N THR A 116 -14.37 22.07 0.84
CA THR A 116 -13.94 22.12 2.24
C THR A 116 -12.44 21.87 2.34
N MET A 117 -11.73 22.66 3.16
CA MET A 117 -10.30 22.47 3.43
C MET A 117 -9.96 21.07 3.92
N PHE A 118 -10.89 20.43 4.63
CA PHE A 118 -10.73 19.03 5.08
C PHE A 118 -10.46 18.08 3.91
N PHE A 119 -11.24 18.16 2.82
CA PHE A 119 -11.03 17.30 1.64
C PHE A 119 -9.71 17.58 0.94
N LEU A 120 -9.31 18.86 0.84
CA LEU A 120 -8.03 19.22 0.25
C LEU A 120 -6.86 18.63 1.05
N ILE A 121 -6.87 18.79 2.37
CA ILE A 121 -5.85 18.24 3.27
C ILE A 121 -5.84 16.71 3.18
N SER A 122 -7.00 16.05 3.15
CA SER A 122 -7.11 14.60 3.01
C SER A 122 -6.47 14.10 1.70
N ILE A 123 -6.74 14.78 0.58
CA ILE A 123 -6.14 14.46 -0.73
C ILE A 123 -4.62 14.63 -0.68
N LEU A 124 -4.12 15.72 -0.11
CA LEU A 124 -2.69 15.98 0.00
C LEU A 124 -1.98 14.90 0.84
N ILE A 125 -2.54 14.55 2.00
CA ILE A 125 -2.00 13.49 2.85
C ILE A 125 -2.02 12.15 2.12
N SER A 126 -3.14 11.81 1.48
CA SER A 126 -3.27 10.57 0.70
C SER A 126 -2.25 10.50 -0.43
N THR A 127 -2.07 11.58 -1.19
CA THR A 127 -1.11 11.65 -2.30
C THR A 127 0.32 11.50 -1.81
N LEU A 128 0.69 12.18 -0.72
CA LEU A 128 2.04 12.10 -0.15
C LEU A 128 2.32 10.70 0.40
N THR A 129 1.36 10.09 1.10
CA THR A 129 1.51 8.74 1.67
C THR A 129 1.61 7.69 0.55
N THR A 130 0.80 7.81 -0.49
CA THR A 130 0.82 6.93 -1.66
C THR A 130 2.16 7.04 -2.39
N GLY A 131 2.63 8.26 -2.64
CA GLY A 131 3.93 8.51 -3.29
C GLY A 131 5.09 7.96 -2.46
N TYR A 132 5.07 8.19 -1.14
CA TYR A 132 6.09 7.64 -0.25
C TYR A 132 6.08 6.11 -0.23
N SER A 133 4.92 5.48 -0.07
CA SER A 133 4.80 4.02 -0.05
C SER A 133 5.25 3.39 -1.37
N SER A 134 4.88 3.99 -2.51
CA SER A 134 5.32 3.53 -3.84
C SER A 134 6.83 3.62 -4.00
N ALA A 135 7.44 4.75 -3.59
CA ALA A 135 8.88 4.96 -3.62
C ALA A 135 9.62 3.92 -2.77
N MET A 136 9.13 3.67 -1.55
CA MET A 136 9.77 2.71 -0.65
C MET A 136 9.66 1.28 -1.17
N VAL A 137 8.52 0.85 -1.68
CA VAL A 137 8.37 -0.49 -2.29
C VAL A 137 9.34 -0.65 -3.47
N SER A 138 9.41 0.33 -4.37
CA SER A 138 10.33 0.30 -5.52
C SER A 138 11.79 0.24 -5.09
N TYR A 139 12.17 1.06 -4.11
CA TYR A 139 13.51 1.09 -3.55
C TYR A 139 13.89 -0.24 -2.89
N ASP A 140 13.05 -0.75 -1.99
CA ASP A 140 13.32 -1.98 -1.24
C ASP A 140 13.40 -3.20 -2.17
N MET A 141 12.61 -3.23 -3.25
CA MET A 141 12.71 -4.28 -4.26
C MET A 141 14.01 -4.19 -5.07
N ASP A 142 14.45 -2.98 -5.44
CA ASP A 142 15.69 -2.79 -6.22
C ASP A 142 16.95 -3.11 -5.39
N VAL A 143 16.95 -2.74 -4.11
CA VAL A 143 18.09 -2.96 -3.20
C VAL A 143 18.17 -4.40 -2.70
N SER A 144 17.08 -5.17 -2.76
CA SER A 144 17.03 -6.55 -2.27
C SER A 144 18.09 -7.45 -2.91
N VAL A 145 18.95 -8.04 -2.08
CA VAL A 145 20.02 -8.95 -2.53
C VAL A 145 19.44 -10.19 -3.21
N ALA A 146 18.28 -10.69 -2.76
CA ALA A 146 17.59 -11.83 -3.36
C ALA A 146 17.15 -11.50 -4.80
N ASN A 147 16.45 -10.37 -4.97
CA ASN A 147 15.95 -9.94 -6.28
C ASN A 147 17.09 -9.66 -7.26
N ARG A 148 18.20 -9.05 -6.79
CA ARG A 148 19.41 -8.82 -7.60
C ARG A 148 20.04 -10.11 -8.10
N LYS A 149 20.03 -11.18 -7.30
CA LYS A 149 20.55 -12.49 -7.70
C LYS A 149 19.65 -13.20 -8.69
N GLU A 150 18.33 -13.10 -8.51
CA GLU A 150 17.35 -13.76 -9.39
C GLU A 150 17.22 -13.06 -10.74
N VAL A 151 17.16 -11.75 -10.76
CA VAL A 151 16.94 -10.95 -11.98
C VAL A 151 17.90 -9.75 -12.03
N PRO A 152 19.21 -10.00 -12.25
CA PRO A 152 20.26 -8.97 -12.16
C PRO A 152 20.14 -7.87 -13.23
N LEU A 153 19.43 -8.13 -14.33
CA LEU A 153 19.19 -7.13 -15.38
C LEU A 153 18.05 -6.18 -15.07
N PHE A 154 17.25 -6.46 -14.05
CA PHE A 154 16.08 -5.67 -13.69
C PHE A 154 16.24 -4.93 -12.36
N TYR A 155 17.01 -5.48 -11.43
CA TYR A 155 17.25 -4.92 -10.10
C TYR A 155 18.71 -4.59 -9.85
N GLY A 156 18.98 -3.69 -8.90
CA GLY A 156 20.34 -3.38 -8.46
C GLY A 156 20.92 -2.11 -9.05
N TYR A 157 20.06 -1.25 -9.59
CA TYR A 157 20.48 0.05 -10.13
C TYR A 157 20.66 1.10 -9.05
N ILE A 158 19.99 0.97 -7.91
CA ILE A 158 20.05 1.92 -6.81
C ILE A 158 21.02 1.41 -5.74
N LYS A 159 21.89 2.29 -5.26
CA LYS A 159 22.79 1.97 -4.14
C LYS A 159 22.00 1.99 -2.82
N ASP A 160 22.24 1.01 -1.95
CA ASP A 160 21.63 1.01 -0.61
C ASP A 160 22.20 2.14 0.26
N SER A 161 21.43 3.22 0.39
CA SER A 161 21.82 4.41 1.13
C SER A 161 20.57 5.23 1.50
N ASN A 162 20.58 5.83 2.70
CA ASN A 162 19.50 6.73 3.12
C ASN A 162 19.31 7.92 2.18
N THR A 163 20.40 8.40 1.56
CA THR A 163 20.35 9.48 0.57
C THR A 163 19.60 9.05 -0.67
N GLU A 164 19.87 7.84 -1.18
CA GLU A 164 19.19 7.31 -2.36
C GLU A 164 17.70 7.04 -2.11
N ARG A 165 17.32 6.66 -0.90
CA ARG A 165 15.89 6.56 -0.51
C ARG A 165 15.16 7.89 -0.67
N ILE A 166 15.77 8.97 -0.20
CA ILE A 166 15.20 10.32 -0.31
C ILE A 166 15.16 10.78 -1.76
N ILE A 167 16.23 10.53 -2.51
CA ILE A 167 16.30 10.87 -3.94
C ILE A 167 15.23 10.12 -4.73
N THR A 168 15.06 8.82 -4.52
CA THR A 168 14.02 8.01 -5.17
C THR A 168 12.63 8.57 -4.89
N PHE A 169 12.34 8.94 -3.64
CA PHE A 169 11.08 9.58 -3.28
C PHE A 169 10.88 10.92 -4.01
N ILE A 170 11.88 11.79 -4.02
CA ILE A 170 11.81 13.10 -4.69
C ILE A 170 11.60 12.93 -6.20
N LEU A 171 12.31 11.98 -6.83
CA LEU A 171 12.17 11.71 -8.26
C LEU A 171 10.76 11.21 -8.59
N GLN A 172 10.22 10.25 -7.86
CA GLN A 172 8.86 9.76 -8.10
C GLN A 172 7.79 10.85 -7.91
N VAL A 173 7.92 11.70 -6.90
CA VAL A 173 7.01 12.85 -6.73
C VAL A 173 7.17 13.86 -7.86
N SER A 174 8.39 14.06 -8.40
CA SER A 174 8.64 14.99 -9.50
C SER A 174 8.16 14.46 -10.85
N GLU A 175 8.24 13.15 -11.08
CA GLU A 175 7.73 12.52 -12.31
C GLU A 175 6.20 12.51 -12.34
N ALA A 176 5.54 12.34 -11.21
CA ALA A 176 4.09 12.50 -11.11
C ALA A 176 3.61 13.89 -11.55
N LYS A 177 4.46 14.93 -11.42
CA LYS A 177 4.18 16.29 -11.94
C LYS A 177 4.34 16.44 -13.46
N ARG A 178 5.12 15.59 -14.13
CA ARG A 178 5.37 15.70 -15.58
C ARG A 178 4.37 14.94 -16.44
N GLY A 179 3.56 14.09 -15.84
CA GLY A 179 2.56 13.26 -16.52
C GLY A 179 1.17 13.91 -16.66
N TRP A 180 1.05 15.23 -16.38
CA TRP A 180 -0.20 16.02 -16.55
C TRP A 180 -0.02 17.13 -17.57
#